data_236e557547482e3ee34ad9b5582215d3
#
_entry.id   236e557547482e3ee34ad9b5582215d3
#
_cell.length_a   1.000
_cell.length_b   1.000
_cell.length_c   1.000
_cell.angle_alpha   90.00
_cell.angle_beta   90.00
_cell.angle_gamma   90.00
#
_symmetry.space_group_name_H-M   'P 1'
#
loop_
_entity.id
_entity.type
_entity.pdbx_description
1 polymer ?
#
loop_
_entity_poly.entity_id
_entity_poly.type
_entity_poly.pdbx_seq_one_letter_code
_entity_poly.pdbx_strand_id
1 'polypeptide(L)'
;MATEGSQSHNEPRDAEPANPNAINQGNGEGQSREEQMEERRKIRRLQLMMDMVMSVIGQDPNLTVDEAAEMVADSRRAALAMFPDKELAFNLLYKPRLQRLMRERYRIQ
;
A
#
# COMPACT_ATOMS: atom_id res chain seq x y z
N MET A 1 42.36 -18.78 -4.33
CA MET A 1 42.00 -18.38 -4.33
C MET A 1 41.15 -18.09 -4.34
N ALA A 2 40.98 -18.16 -4.20
CA ALA A 2 40.18 -17.82 -4.23
C ALA A 2 39.29 -17.59 -3.97
N THR A 3 39.34 -17.61 -3.82
CA THR A 3 38.51 -17.28 -3.71
C THR A 3 37.72 -16.92 -3.46
N GLU A 4 37.61 -16.93 -3.42
CA GLU A 4 36.82 -16.51 -3.26
C GLU A 4 35.99 -16.13 -3.26
N GLY A 5 36.12 -16.36 -3.36
CA GLY A 5 35.19 -15.96 -3.36
C GLY A 5 34.33 -16.06 -3.27
N SER A 6 34.35 -16.14 -3.34
CA SER A 6 33.40 -16.06 -3.24
C SER A 6 32.52 -16.01 -2.78
N GLN A 7 32.57 -15.96 -2.57
CA GLN A 7 31.69 -15.75 -2.18
C GLN A 7 30.88 -15.35 -1.93
N SER A 8 31.07 -15.46 -1.95
CA SER A 8 30.27 -14.95 -1.73
C SER A 8 29.53 -14.66 -1.76
N HIS A 9 29.48 -14.82 -1.84
CA HIS A 9 28.67 -14.37 -1.95
C HIS A 9 27.87 -14.49 -1.68
N ASN A 10 27.93 -14.77 -1.51
CA ASN A 10 27.17 -14.65 -1.30
C ASN A 10 26.52 -14.62 -0.70
N GLU A 11 26.42 -14.75 -0.36
CA GLU A 11 25.78 -14.46 0.15
C GLU A 11 25.05 -14.07 0.43
N PRO A 12 25.05 -14.17 0.62
CA PRO A 12 24.21 -13.68 0.86
C PRO A 12 23.48 -13.00 0.80
N ARG A 13 23.43 -12.94 0.61
CA ARG A 13 22.91 -12.11 0.39
C ARG A 13 21.93 -12.02 0.47
N ASP A 14 21.75 -12.53 0.65
CA ASP A 14 20.88 -12.36 0.69
C ASP A 14 20.28 -12.29 1.43
N ALA A 15 20.64 -12.60 1.92
CA ALA A 15 20.13 -12.34 2.54
C ALA A 15 19.71 -11.88 3.08
N GLU A 16 19.76 -11.60 3.17
CA GLU A 16 19.42 -11.02 3.56
C GLU A 16 18.89 -10.60 3.89
N PRO A 17 18.87 -10.71 3.89
CA PRO A 17 18.47 -10.16 4.22
C PRO A 17 17.76 -10.11 4.69
N ALA A 18 17.65 -10.49 4.92
CA ALA A 18 17.13 -10.49 5.40
C ALA A 18 16.39 -10.38 5.90
N ASN A 19 16.62 -10.53 5.99
CA ASN A 19 15.79 -10.49 6.42
C ASN A 19 15.34 -10.14 7.60
N PRO A 20 15.23 -9.42 7.62
CA PRO A 20 14.69 -8.92 8.78
C PRO A 20 13.49 -9.65 9.08
N ASN A 21 12.87 -9.96 8.09
CA ASN A 21 11.76 -10.73 8.22
C ASN A 21 12.02 -11.99 8.85
N ALA A 22 13.17 -12.47 8.66
CA ALA A 22 13.50 -13.70 9.23
C ALA A 22 13.17 -13.63 10.67
N ILE A 23 13.40 -12.55 11.25
CA ILE A 23 13.13 -12.36 12.61
C ILE A 23 11.70 -12.44 12.84
N ASN A 24 10.99 -11.76 12.10
CA ASN A 24 9.59 -11.80 12.21
C ASN A 24 9.10 -13.13 11.93
N GLN A 25 9.91 -13.88 11.32
CA GLN A 25 9.50 -15.13 11.01
C GLN A 25 9.19 -15.84 12.18
N GLY A 26 10.01 -15.74 13.12
CA GLY A 26 9.76 -16.43 14.30
C GLY A 26 8.41 -16.08 14.76
N ASN A 27 8.04 -14.91 14.54
CA ASN A 27 6.80 -14.47 14.95
C ASN A 27 5.83 -14.79 13.96
N GLY A 28 6.28 -14.70 12.80
CA GLY A 28 5.38 -14.94 11.81
C GLY A 28 5.17 -16.38 11.67
N GLU A 29 5.59 -17.12 12.63
CA GLU A 29 5.39 -18.50 12.54
C GLU A 29 3.93 -18.77 12.37
N GLY A 30 3.07 -17.89 12.63
CA GLY A 30 1.67 -18.11 12.38
C GLY A 30 1.31 -17.85 10.95
N GLN A 31 2.20 -17.29 10.15
CA GLN A 31 1.90 -16.94 8.79
C GLN A 31 2.56 -17.84 7.80
N SER A 32 1.77 -18.46 6.94
CA SER A 32 2.29 -19.29 5.90
C SER A 32 2.73 -18.40 4.75
N ARG A 33 3.38 -19.01 3.78
CA ARG A 33 3.82 -18.29 2.60
C ARG A 33 2.58 -17.80 1.84
N GLU A 34 1.53 -18.62 1.81
CA GLU A 34 0.31 -18.23 1.13
C GLU A 34 -0.33 -17.02 1.78
N GLU A 35 -0.31 -16.95 3.10
CA GLU A 35 -0.88 -15.80 3.79
C GLU A 35 -0.09 -14.55 3.47
N GLN A 36 1.24 -14.67 3.36
CA GLN A 36 2.06 -13.52 3.03
C GLN A 36 1.81 -13.07 1.60
N MET A 37 1.60 -14.01 0.68
CA MET A 37 1.30 -13.66 -0.68
C MET A 37 -0.07 -13.00 -0.80
N GLU A 38 -1.02 -13.46 0.01
CA GLU A 38 -2.35 -12.90 0.01
C GLU A 38 -2.27 -11.47 0.52
N GLU A 39 -1.45 -11.22 1.54
CA GLU A 39 -1.29 -9.89 2.09
C GLU A 39 -0.70 -8.96 1.03
N ARG A 40 0.28 -9.43 0.27
CA ARG A 40 0.87 -8.61 -0.77
C ARG A 40 -0.13 -8.29 -1.87
N ARG A 41 -1.00 -9.24 -2.20
CA ARG A 41 -2.02 -9.01 -3.21
C ARG A 41 -3.00 -7.95 -2.75
N LYS A 42 -3.35 -7.97 -1.47
CA LYS A 42 -4.26 -6.97 -0.93
C LYS A 42 -3.63 -5.60 -0.98
N ILE A 43 -2.35 -5.50 -0.62
CA ILE A 43 -1.65 -4.23 -0.65
C ILE A 43 -1.59 -3.70 -2.07
N ARG A 44 -1.27 -4.56 -3.03
CA ARG A 44 -1.21 -4.13 -4.43
C ARG A 44 -2.59 -3.68 -4.91
N ARG A 45 -3.62 -4.41 -4.54
CA ARG A 45 -4.98 -4.06 -4.95
C ARG A 45 -5.37 -2.71 -4.38
N LEU A 46 -5.00 -2.47 -3.12
CA LEU A 46 -5.29 -1.19 -2.48
C LEU A 46 -4.56 -0.07 -3.22
N GLN A 47 -3.28 -0.25 -3.53
CA GLN A 47 -2.50 0.76 -4.21
C GLN A 47 -3.10 1.09 -5.58
N LEU A 48 -3.50 0.08 -6.34
CA LEU A 48 -4.09 0.29 -7.64
C LEU A 48 -5.43 1.01 -7.53
N MET A 49 -6.23 0.64 -6.55
CA MET A 49 -7.51 1.29 -6.33
C MET A 49 -7.32 2.75 -5.99
N MET A 50 -6.39 3.05 -5.08
CA MET A 50 -6.17 4.44 -4.68
C MET A 50 -5.59 5.26 -5.83
N ASP A 51 -4.69 4.66 -6.62
CA ASP A 51 -4.12 5.37 -7.76
C ASP A 51 -5.22 5.69 -8.78
N MET A 52 -6.15 4.77 -8.99
CA MET A 52 -7.24 5.00 -9.92
C MET A 52 -8.17 6.10 -9.41
N VAL A 53 -8.52 6.04 -8.12
CA VAL A 53 -9.40 7.06 -7.54
C VAL A 53 -8.76 8.43 -7.66
N MET A 54 -7.49 8.56 -7.30
CA MET A 54 -6.80 9.83 -7.36
C MET A 54 -6.67 10.32 -8.79
N SER A 55 -6.45 9.40 -9.73
CA SER A 55 -6.34 9.77 -11.12
C SER A 55 -7.67 10.31 -11.67
N VAL A 56 -8.77 9.64 -11.35
CA VAL A 56 -10.08 10.07 -11.81
C VAL A 56 -10.41 11.45 -11.23
N ILE A 57 -10.20 11.63 -9.93
CA ILE A 57 -10.50 12.90 -9.29
C ILE A 57 -9.65 14.02 -9.88
N GLY A 58 -8.40 13.72 -10.19
CA GLY A 58 -7.50 14.75 -10.70
C GLY A 58 -7.70 15.08 -12.18
N GLN A 59 -8.27 14.16 -12.96
CA GLN A 59 -8.24 14.31 -14.39
C GLN A 59 -9.60 14.33 -15.09
N ASP A 60 -10.64 13.83 -14.45
CA ASP A 60 -11.96 13.78 -15.11
C ASP A 60 -12.63 15.14 -15.00
N PRO A 61 -12.75 15.87 -16.09
CA PRO A 61 -13.32 17.21 -16.03
C PRO A 61 -14.82 17.22 -15.73
N ASN A 62 -15.49 16.10 -15.93
CA ASN A 62 -16.93 16.04 -15.71
C ASN A 62 -17.32 15.54 -14.32
N LEU A 63 -16.34 15.19 -13.51
CA LEU A 63 -16.63 14.66 -12.18
C LEU A 63 -17.01 15.78 -11.23
N THR A 64 -18.20 15.71 -10.65
CA THR A 64 -18.64 16.74 -9.72
C THR A 64 -18.00 16.53 -8.36
N VAL A 65 -18.04 17.57 -7.52
CA VAL A 65 -17.45 17.47 -6.19
C VAL A 65 -18.19 16.41 -5.37
N ASP A 66 -19.50 16.27 -5.56
CA ASP A 66 -20.24 15.27 -4.82
C ASP A 66 -19.87 13.86 -5.25
N GLU A 67 -19.67 13.66 -6.54
CA GLU A 67 -19.25 12.36 -7.06
C GLU A 67 -17.85 12.04 -6.56
N ALA A 68 -16.96 13.03 -6.55
CA ALA A 68 -15.62 12.82 -6.06
C ALA A 68 -15.63 12.47 -4.57
N ALA A 69 -16.45 13.16 -3.79
CA ALA A 69 -16.55 12.89 -2.37
C ALA A 69 -17.06 11.46 -2.12
N GLU A 70 -17.97 11.00 -2.94
CA GLU A 70 -18.46 9.64 -2.83
C GLU A 70 -17.38 8.65 -3.17
N MET A 71 -16.59 8.93 -4.19
CA MET A 71 -15.49 8.05 -4.56
C MET A 71 -14.48 7.95 -3.42
N VAL A 72 -14.19 9.06 -2.76
CA VAL A 72 -13.28 9.06 -1.62
C VAL A 72 -13.84 8.21 -0.50
N ALA A 73 -15.11 8.38 -0.18
CA ALA A 73 -15.75 7.62 0.89
C ALA A 73 -15.79 6.12 0.57
N ASP A 74 -16.09 5.80 -0.69
CA ASP A 74 -16.15 4.40 -1.11
C ASP A 74 -14.77 3.75 -1.05
N SER A 75 -13.73 4.49 -1.46
CA SER A 75 -12.38 3.96 -1.45
C SER A 75 -11.93 3.70 -0.01
N ARG A 76 -12.33 4.56 0.93
CA ARG A 76 -11.99 4.36 2.32
C ARG A 76 -12.69 3.12 2.85
N ARG A 77 -13.96 2.95 2.54
CA ARG A 77 -14.69 1.79 2.97
C ARG A 77 -14.07 0.50 2.41
N ALA A 78 -13.69 0.52 1.14
CA ALA A 78 -13.07 -0.63 0.51
C ALA A 78 -11.72 -0.94 1.16
N ALA A 79 -10.93 0.10 1.45
CA ALA A 79 -9.63 -0.09 2.08
C ALA A 79 -9.79 -0.72 3.47
N LEU A 80 -10.76 -0.25 4.23
CA LEU A 80 -10.98 -0.76 5.57
C LEU A 80 -11.65 -2.13 5.58
N ALA A 81 -12.32 -2.49 4.49
CA ALA A 81 -12.83 -3.83 4.36
C ALA A 81 -11.68 -4.82 4.13
N MET A 82 -10.63 -4.38 3.41
CA MET A 82 -9.47 -5.22 3.19
C MET A 82 -8.56 -5.27 4.42
N PHE A 83 -8.46 -4.15 5.12
CA PHE A 83 -7.56 -4.03 6.27
C PHE A 83 -8.30 -3.37 7.44
N PRO A 84 -9.17 -4.13 8.10
CA PRO A 84 -10.03 -3.53 9.15
C PRO A 84 -9.28 -2.88 10.31
N ASP A 85 -8.08 -3.36 10.58
CA ASP A 85 -7.30 -2.83 11.71
C ASP A 85 -6.29 -1.78 11.29
N LYS A 86 -6.40 -1.24 10.07
CA LYS A 86 -5.42 -0.29 9.56
C LYS A 86 -6.01 1.10 9.31
N GLU A 87 -7.03 1.45 10.06
CA GLU A 87 -7.66 2.75 9.85
C GLU A 87 -6.69 3.89 10.07
N LEU A 88 -5.86 3.79 11.11
CA LEU A 88 -4.90 4.85 11.37
C LEU A 88 -3.91 4.99 10.23
N ALA A 89 -3.44 3.86 9.69
CA ALA A 89 -2.50 3.90 8.58
C ALA A 89 -3.14 4.57 7.37
N PHE A 90 -4.40 4.25 7.09
CA PHE A 90 -5.09 4.88 5.97
C PHE A 90 -5.19 6.39 6.20
N ASN A 91 -5.55 6.79 7.40
CA ASN A 91 -5.71 8.20 7.72
C ASN A 91 -4.38 8.96 7.64
N LEU A 92 -3.27 8.29 7.88
CA LEU A 92 -1.97 8.95 7.81
C LEU A 92 -1.41 8.97 6.38
N LEU A 93 -1.67 7.92 5.61
CA LEU A 93 -1.08 7.79 4.29
C LEU A 93 -1.92 8.35 3.16
N TYR A 94 -3.20 8.10 3.18
CA TYR A 94 -4.05 8.46 2.04
C TYR A 94 -4.97 9.64 2.28
N LYS A 95 -5.49 9.78 3.48
CA LYS A 95 -6.45 10.84 3.74
C LYS A 95 -5.89 12.22 3.43
N PRO A 96 -4.66 12.58 3.86
CA PRO A 96 -4.14 13.90 3.54
C PRO A 96 -3.97 14.13 2.05
N ARG A 97 -3.57 13.09 1.32
CA ARG A 97 -3.38 13.21 -0.12
C ARG A 97 -4.72 13.42 -0.83
N LEU A 98 -5.73 12.68 -0.39
CA LEU A 98 -7.07 12.83 -0.98
C LEU A 98 -7.64 14.20 -0.67
N GLN A 99 -7.45 14.67 0.56
CA GLN A 99 -7.97 15.99 0.93
C GLN A 99 -7.29 17.09 0.15
N ARG A 100 -5.98 16.97 -0.06
CA ARG A 100 -5.26 17.97 -0.83
C ARG A 100 -5.76 17.96 -2.28
N LEU A 101 -5.91 16.78 -2.85
CA LEU A 101 -6.36 16.65 -4.23
C LEU A 101 -7.75 17.26 -4.39
N MET A 102 -8.65 17.00 -3.45
CA MET A 102 -9.98 17.56 -3.50
C MET A 102 -9.95 19.09 -3.43
N ARG A 103 -9.11 19.63 -2.55
CA ARG A 103 -9.01 21.08 -2.45
C ARG A 103 -8.46 21.69 -3.72
N GLU A 104 -7.45 21.05 -4.31
CA GLU A 104 -6.83 21.58 -5.52
C GLU A 104 -7.79 21.46 -6.70
N ARG A 105 -8.49 20.35 -6.81
CA ARG A 105 -9.36 20.11 -7.94
C ARG A 105 -10.61 20.99 -7.91
N TYR A 106 -11.19 21.17 -6.73
CA TYR A 106 -12.46 21.86 -6.59
C TYR A 106 -12.36 23.19 -5.86
N ARG A 107 -11.15 23.53 -5.42
CA ARG A 107 -10.92 24.78 -4.71
C ARG A 107 -11.80 24.92 -3.47
N ILE A 108 -11.97 23.81 -2.78
CA ILE A 108 -12.76 23.81 -1.57
C ILE A 108 -11.97 24.44 -0.45
N GLN A 109 -12.60 25.29 0.33
CA GLN A 109 -11.93 25.97 1.42
C GLN A 109 -12.47 25.67 2.78
#